data_47c35ec401bcccee9969eb0741dd30a0
#
_entry.id   47c35ec401bcccee9969eb0741dd30a0
#
_cell.length_a   1.000
_cell.length_b   1.000
_cell.length_c   1.000
_cell.angle_alpha   90.00
_cell.angle_beta   90.00
_cell.angle_gamma   90.00
#
_symmetry.space_group_name_H-M   'P 1'
#
loop_
_entity.id
_entity.type
_entity.pdbx_description
1 polymer ?
#
loop_
_entity_poly.entity_id
_entity_poly.type
_entity_poly.pdbx_seq_one_letter_code
_entity_poly.pdbx_strand_id
1 'polypeptide(L)'
;MEKNINSQQNLKETELYNGYYPGKLLIIMNEYFNNQKNCEKVCKNIFFWESYVSHYFSQKINYCIIMNYEGNQWVFRSGYDTLPLIFKEKFGENKKIINICLDGVNEYILAPIKDEGTRYMLKVDKLSIIEKYGECFILNEGVLTVIFDKYLKIINYEFQTSMHKRLNNDENNDLSSLNDFGLTPQFSRTLVISEVLTEMNETINEFIEKFN
;
A
#
# COMPACT_ATOMS: atom_id res chain seq x y z
N MET A 1 -28.77 27.37 -8.58
CA MET A 1 -28.35 25.99 -8.87
C MET A 1 -27.77 25.94 -10.27
N GLU A 2 -26.56 26.42 -10.47
CA GLU A 2 -25.83 26.34 -11.75
C GLU A 2 -24.40 26.84 -11.51
N LYS A 3 -23.50 26.01 -10.96
CA LYS A 3 -22.07 26.38 -10.85
C LYS A 3 -21.12 25.17 -10.77
N ASN A 4 -21.54 23.96 -11.16
CA ASN A 4 -20.63 22.78 -11.02
C ASN A 4 -20.30 22.04 -12.35
N ILE A 5 -20.62 22.61 -13.52
CA ILE A 5 -20.39 21.92 -14.80
C ILE A 5 -19.10 22.39 -15.50
N ASN A 6 -18.58 23.58 -15.15
CA ASN A 6 -17.43 24.16 -15.87
C ASN A 6 -16.04 23.74 -15.34
N SER A 7 -15.94 23.05 -14.23
CA SER A 7 -14.63 22.59 -13.71
C SER A 7 -14.11 21.31 -14.37
N GLN A 8 -15.00 20.51 -14.98
CA GLN A 8 -14.59 19.26 -15.64
C GLN A 8 -14.12 19.43 -17.10
N GLN A 9 -14.49 20.51 -17.77
CA GLN A 9 -14.10 20.70 -19.18
C GLN A 9 -12.69 21.29 -19.37
N ASN A 10 -12.17 22.06 -18.41
CA ASN A 10 -10.81 22.60 -18.48
C ASN A 10 -9.69 21.62 -18.06
N LEU A 11 -10.05 20.46 -17.55
CA LEU A 11 -9.09 19.42 -17.10
C LEU A 11 -8.54 18.55 -18.24
N LYS A 12 -9.24 18.49 -19.37
CA LYS A 12 -8.89 17.54 -20.46
C LYS A 12 -7.61 17.84 -21.24
N GLU A 13 -7.17 19.08 -21.32
CA GLU A 13 -6.00 19.44 -22.15
C GLU A 13 -4.65 19.33 -21.40
N THR A 14 -4.66 19.51 -20.08
CA THR A 14 -3.44 19.38 -19.26
C THR A 14 -3.09 17.92 -18.92
N GLU A 15 -4.09 17.04 -18.97
CA GLU A 15 -3.98 15.62 -18.59
C GLU A 15 -3.22 14.78 -19.63
N LEU A 16 -3.34 15.11 -20.90
CA LEU A 16 -2.64 14.43 -22.00
C LEU A 16 -1.09 14.58 -21.95
N TYR A 17 -0.59 15.60 -21.25
CA TYR A 17 0.85 15.87 -21.16
C TYR A 17 1.60 14.90 -20.23
N ASN A 18 0.92 14.28 -19.26
CA ASN A 18 1.56 13.42 -18.26
C ASN A 18 1.22 11.92 -18.44
N GLY A 19 0.60 11.53 -19.55
CA GLY A 19 0.19 10.14 -19.78
C GLY A 19 -0.92 9.64 -18.84
N TYR A 20 -1.60 10.56 -18.14
CA TYR A 20 -2.78 10.23 -17.34
C TYR A 20 -4.04 10.21 -18.22
N TYR A 21 -4.92 9.24 -17.95
CA TYR A 21 -6.28 9.15 -18.46
C TYR A 21 -7.17 8.44 -17.44
N PRO A 22 -8.49 8.66 -17.43
CA PRO A 22 -9.40 7.98 -16.51
C PRO A 22 -9.23 6.45 -16.56
N GLY A 23 -9.13 5.81 -15.40
CA GLY A 23 -8.85 4.38 -15.25
C GLY A 23 -7.35 4.04 -15.22
N LYS A 24 -6.45 4.99 -15.44
CA LYS A 24 -4.99 4.75 -15.44
C LYS A 24 -4.48 4.30 -14.08
N LEU A 25 -4.95 4.90 -13.00
CA LEU A 25 -4.51 4.56 -11.64
C LEU A 25 -5.00 3.15 -11.26
N LEU A 26 -6.21 2.80 -11.65
CA LEU A 26 -6.74 1.45 -11.45
C LEU A 26 -5.89 0.40 -12.20
N ILE A 27 -5.46 0.70 -13.43
CA ILE A 27 -4.58 -0.20 -14.18
C ILE A 27 -3.26 -0.41 -13.43
N ILE A 28 -2.62 0.68 -12.95
CA ILE A 28 -1.37 0.60 -12.18
C ILE A 28 -1.58 -0.21 -10.90
N MET A 29 -2.67 0.00 -10.18
CA MET A 29 -2.95 -0.75 -8.95
C MET A 29 -3.28 -2.23 -9.20
N ASN A 30 -3.95 -2.54 -10.29
CA ASN A 30 -4.16 -3.93 -10.68
C ASN A 30 -2.83 -4.63 -11.02
N GLU A 31 -1.94 -3.97 -11.73
CA GLU A 31 -0.59 -4.48 -12.01
C GLU A 31 0.23 -4.65 -10.72
N TYR A 32 0.22 -3.65 -9.84
CA TYR A 32 0.85 -3.69 -8.52
C TYR A 32 0.41 -4.93 -7.73
N PHE A 33 -0.89 -5.17 -7.62
CA PHE A 33 -1.41 -6.32 -6.89
C PHE A 33 -1.16 -7.65 -7.60
N ASN A 34 -1.25 -7.70 -8.94
CA ASN A 34 -0.96 -8.90 -9.71
C ASN A 34 0.49 -9.34 -9.57
N ASN A 35 1.44 -8.40 -9.51
CA ASN A 35 2.85 -8.72 -9.26
C ASN A 35 3.06 -9.31 -7.86
N GLN A 36 2.35 -8.80 -6.85
CA GLN A 36 2.37 -9.41 -5.51
C GLN A 36 1.76 -10.83 -5.50
N LYS A 37 0.64 -11.02 -6.20
CA LYS A 37 -0.03 -12.33 -6.30
C LYS A 37 0.85 -13.37 -6.97
N ASN A 38 1.64 -12.98 -7.95
CA ASN A 38 2.44 -13.87 -8.80
C ASN A 38 3.92 -13.97 -8.37
N CYS A 39 4.31 -13.44 -7.21
CA CYS A 39 5.72 -13.37 -6.78
C CYS A 39 6.28 -14.67 -6.21
N GLU A 40 5.53 -15.78 -6.13
CA GLU A 40 5.88 -17.01 -5.42
C GLU A 40 7.32 -17.52 -5.70
N LYS A 41 7.76 -17.47 -6.96
CA LYS A 41 9.09 -17.97 -7.35
C LYS A 41 10.23 -17.01 -6.98
N VAL A 42 9.95 -15.75 -6.72
CA VAL A 42 10.93 -14.67 -6.55
C VAL A 42 10.80 -13.94 -5.21
N CYS A 43 9.78 -14.26 -4.41
CA CYS A 43 9.44 -13.53 -3.18
C CYS A 43 10.56 -13.51 -2.13
N LYS A 44 11.47 -14.50 -2.13
CA LYS A 44 12.63 -14.54 -1.22
C LYS A 44 13.82 -13.70 -1.70
N ASN A 45 13.79 -13.21 -2.94
CA ASN A 45 14.88 -12.41 -3.50
C ASN A 45 14.67 -10.93 -3.20
N ILE A 46 15.58 -10.34 -2.40
CA ILE A 46 15.51 -8.92 -2.04
C ILE A 46 15.62 -8.01 -3.27
N PHE A 47 16.45 -8.33 -4.25
CA PHE A 47 16.61 -7.53 -5.46
C PHE A 47 15.32 -7.44 -6.30
N PHE A 48 14.47 -8.47 -6.24
CA PHE A 48 13.13 -8.40 -6.84
C PHE A 48 12.30 -7.30 -6.15
N TRP A 49 12.31 -7.26 -4.83
CA TRP A 49 11.53 -6.26 -4.07
C TRP A 49 12.11 -4.85 -4.17
N GLU A 50 13.43 -4.70 -4.26
CA GLU A 50 14.06 -3.41 -4.56
C GLU A 50 13.62 -2.88 -5.93
N SER A 51 13.65 -3.72 -6.95
CA SER A 51 13.14 -3.38 -8.29
C SER A 51 11.64 -3.05 -8.27
N TYR A 52 10.84 -3.85 -7.56
CA TYR A 52 9.41 -3.64 -7.38
C TYR A 52 9.12 -2.28 -6.71
N VAL A 53 9.82 -1.97 -5.61
CA VAL A 53 9.65 -0.70 -4.90
C VAL A 53 10.06 0.46 -5.80
N SER A 54 11.19 0.37 -6.49
CA SER A 54 11.64 1.43 -7.39
C SER A 54 10.69 1.65 -8.58
N HIS A 55 9.97 0.59 -9.00
CA HIS A 55 8.99 0.70 -10.10
C HIS A 55 7.73 1.44 -9.68
N TYR A 56 7.17 1.14 -8.50
CA TYR A 56 5.87 1.68 -8.09
C TYR A 56 5.96 2.90 -7.20
N PHE A 57 6.98 3.03 -6.36
CA PHE A 57 7.03 4.04 -5.31
C PHE A 57 8.01 5.18 -5.60
N SER A 58 7.67 6.36 -5.12
CA SER A 58 8.59 7.50 -5.02
C SER A 58 9.49 7.34 -3.80
N GLN A 59 10.69 7.91 -3.81
CA GLN A 59 11.56 7.97 -2.63
C GLN A 59 10.94 8.72 -1.44
N LYS A 60 9.91 9.55 -1.70
CA LYS A 60 9.17 10.30 -0.68
C LYS A 60 7.90 9.58 -0.21
N ILE A 61 7.84 8.26 -0.38
CA ILE A 61 6.65 7.48 0.01
C ILE A 61 6.36 7.54 1.50
N ASN A 62 5.12 7.81 1.86
CA ASN A 62 4.53 7.47 3.14
C ASN A 62 3.67 6.22 2.97
N TYR A 63 4.15 5.10 3.46
CA TYR A 63 3.44 3.82 3.43
C TYR A 63 2.82 3.57 4.80
N CYS A 64 1.50 3.50 4.87
CA CYS A 64 0.75 3.35 6.10
C CYS A 64 -0.23 2.18 6.02
N ILE A 65 -0.21 1.32 7.03
CA ILE A 65 -1.24 0.30 7.25
C ILE A 65 -1.85 0.54 8.62
N ILE A 66 -3.18 0.66 8.65
CA ILE A 66 -3.96 0.83 9.87
C ILE A 66 -4.79 -0.44 10.04
N MET A 67 -4.48 -1.22 11.07
CA MET A 67 -5.17 -2.46 11.38
C MET A 67 -6.07 -2.25 12.59
N ASN A 68 -7.35 -2.60 12.43
CA ASN A 68 -8.35 -2.53 13.49
C ASN A 68 -8.85 -3.94 13.80
N TYR A 69 -8.78 -4.33 15.06
CA TYR A 69 -9.29 -5.61 15.56
C TYR A 69 -9.81 -5.46 16.99
N GLU A 70 -11.08 -5.80 17.21
CA GLU A 70 -11.76 -5.82 18.54
C GLU A 70 -11.54 -4.52 19.36
N GLY A 71 -11.61 -3.36 18.69
CA GLY A 71 -11.43 -2.05 19.34
C GLY A 71 -9.97 -1.63 19.53
N ASN A 72 -9.02 -2.50 19.23
CA ASN A 72 -7.60 -2.15 19.19
C ASN A 72 -7.20 -1.66 17.79
N GLN A 73 -6.38 -0.65 17.74
CA GLN A 73 -5.81 -0.12 16.49
C GLN A 73 -4.29 -0.23 16.54
N TRP A 74 -3.73 -0.76 15.46
CA TRP A 74 -2.30 -0.73 15.22
C TRP A 74 -2.03 0.05 13.94
N VAL A 75 -1.28 1.14 14.06
CA VAL A 75 -0.86 1.99 12.94
C VAL A 75 0.60 1.69 12.66
N PHE A 76 0.89 1.33 11.45
CA PHE A 76 2.23 1.00 10.99
C PHE A 76 2.64 1.94 9.85
N ARG A 77 3.81 2.57 9.95
CA ARG A 77 4.37 3.47 8.94
C ARG A 77 5.73 3.02 8.46
N SER A 78 6.02 3.27 7.20
CA SER A 78 7.30 2.91 6.59
C SER A 78 7.66 3.86 5.46
N GLY A 79 8.96 4.12 5.31
CA GLY A 79 9.53 4.84 4.18
C GLY A 79 10.08 3.94 3.08
N TYR A 80 10.61 4.55 2.04
CA TYR A 80 11.10 3.88 0.82
C TYR A 80 12.13 2.78 1.09
N ASP A 81 13.13 3.07 1.94
CA ASP A 81 14.30 2.20 2.14
C ASP A 81 13.95 0.88 2.85
N THR A 82 12.88 0.87 3.63
CA THR A 82 12.44 -0.30 4.39
C THR A 82 11.40 -1.15 3.67
N LEU A 83 10.72 -0.61 2.66
CA LEU A 83 9.69 -1.33 1.91
C LEU A 83 10.14 -2.66 1.27
N PRO A 84 11.34 -2.76 0.64
CA PRO A 84 11.79 -4.02 0.08
C PRO A 84 11.87 -5.15 1.12
N LEU A 85 12.33 -4.84 2.33
CA LEU A 85 12.39 -5.80 3.42
C LEU A 85 10.99 -6.22 3.89
N ILE A 86 10.07 -5.26 4.03
CA ILE A 86 8.68 -5.51 4.41
C ILE A 86 8.02 -6.46 3.42
N PHE A 87 8.12 -6.20 2.12
CA PHE A 87 7.53 -7.08 1.11
C PHE A 87 8.18 -8.46 1.10
N LYS A 88 9.51 -8.54 1.21
CA LYS A 88 10.22 -9.80 1.29
C LYS A 88 9.74 -10.65 2.46
N GLU A 89 9.63 -10.09 3.65
CA GLU A 89 9.16 -10.82 4.83
C GLU A 89 7.66 -11.14 4.73
N LYS A 90 6.86 -10.20 4.22
CA LYS A 90 5.43 -10.40 4.00
C LYS A 90 5.15 -11.63 3.13
N PHE A 91 5.92 -11.85 2.08
CA PHE A 91 5.69 -12.91 1.08
C PHE A 91 6.66 -14.09 1.21
N GLY A 92 7.71 -13.97 2.03
CA GLY A 92 8.76 -14.99 2.20
C GLY A 92 8.35 -16.22 3.00
N GLU A 93 7.34 -16.13 3.85
CA GLU A 93 6.89 -17.15 4.81
C GLU A 93 5.70 -18.01 4.29
N ASN A 94 5.75 -18.46 3.04
CA ASN A 94 4.68 -19.28 2.43
C ASN A 94 3.31 -18.58 2.37
N LYS A 95 3.30 -17.25 2.46
CA LYS A 95 2.11 -16.45 2.27
C LYS A 95 1.80 -16.29 0.79
N LYS A 96 0.54 -16.49 0.42
CA LYS A 96 0.05 -16.25 -0.93
C LYS A 96 -1.18 -15.36 -0.88
N ILE A 97 -1.26 -14.40 -1.79
CA ILE A 97 -2.51 -13.71 -2.05
C ILE A 97 -3.34 -14.59 -2.99
N ILE A 98 -4.51 -15.02 -2.53
CA ILE A 98 -5.43 -15.85 -3.29
C ILE A 98 -6.34 -14.99 -4.14
N ASN A 99 -6.89 -13.93 -3.55
CA ASN A 99 -7.80 -13.03 -4.25
C ASN A 99 -7.65 -11.59 -3.77
N ILE A 100 -7.90 -10.66 -4.69
CA ILE A 100 -7.99 -9.22 -4.42
C ILE A 100 -9.21 -8.71 -5.17
N CYS A 101 -10.06 -7.97 -4.47
CA CYS A 101 -11.22 -7.31 -5.04
C CYS A 101 -11.18 -5.82 -4.68
N LEU A 102 -11.33 -4.98 -5.70
CA LEU A 102 -11.41 -3.53 -5.59
C LEU A 102 -12.83 -3.11 -5.93
N ASP A 103 -13.58 -2.59 -4.98
CA ASP A 103 -14.96 -2.14 -5.15
C ASP A 103 -15.09 -0.67 -4.74
N GLY A 104 -15.94 0.08 -5.45
CA GLY A 104 -16.10 1.52 -5.23
C GLY A 104 -14.84 2.31 -5.57
N VAL A 105 -14.23 2.04 -6.74
CA VAL A 105 -13.00 2.72 -7.18
C VAL A 105 -13.30 4.09 -7.74
N ASN A 106 -12.65 5.12 -7.19
CA ASN A 106 -12.75 6.50 -7.62
C ASN A 106 -11.36 7.09 -7.86
N GLU A 107 -11.17 7.79 -8.97
CA GLU A 107 -9.95 8.51 -9.31
C GLU A 107 -10.17 10.02 -9.26
N TYR A 108 -9.21 10.74 -8.69
CA TYR A 108 -9.27 12.19 -8.51
C TYR A 108 -7.96 12.83 -8.97
N ILE A 109 -8.07 14.03 -9.55
CA ILE A 109 -6.94 14.91 -9.76
C ILE A 109 -6.91 15.89 -8.61
N LEU A 110 -5.80 15.93 -7.90
CA LEU A 110 -5.61 16.82 -6.76
C LEU A 110 -5.05 18.16 -7.23
N ALA A 111 -5.40 19.22 -6.48
CA ALA A 111 -4.81 20.54 -6.73
C ALA A 111 -3.27 20.45 -6.73
N PRO A 112 -2.61 21.11 -7.70
CA PRO A 112 -1.16 21.09 -7.75
C PRO A 112 -0.57 21.80 -6.51
N ILE A 113 0.47 21.18 -5.94
CA ILE A 113 1.30 21.87 -4.94
C ILE A 113 2.42 22.58 -5.68
N LYS A 114 2.76 23.81 -5.23
CA LYS A 114 3.88 24.56 -5.77
C LYS A 114 5.14 23.69 -5.74
N ASP A 115 5.84 23.62 -6.87
CA ASP A 115 7.06 22.86 -7.09
C ASP A 115 6.93 21.32 -7.21
N GLU A 116 5.79 20.71 -6.82
CA GLU A 116 5.57 19.26 -6.92
C GLU A 116 4.78 18.87 -8.18
N GLY A 117 3.97 19.79 -8.71
CA GLY A 117 3.12 19.56 -9.87
C GLY A 117 1.79 18.87 -9.54
N THR A 118 1.15 18.31 -10.57
CA THR A 118 -0.13 17.61 -10.44
C THR A 118 0.06 16.30 -9.71
N ARG A 119 -0.88 16.00 -8.81
CA ARG A 119 -0.97 14.72 -8.10
C ARG A 119 -2.30 14.07 -8.41
N TYR A 120 -2.32 12.76 -8.30
CA TYR A 120 -3.52 11.97 -8.57
C TYR A 120 -3.82 11.11 -7.35
N MET A 121 -5.10 10.87 -7.10
CA MET A 121 -5.54 10.02 -5.99
C MET A 121 -6.47 8.94 -6.51
N LEU A 122 -6.21 7.71 -6.10
CA LEU A 122 -7.14 6.59 -6.22
C LEU A 122 -7.67 6.27 -4.83
N LYS A 123 -9.00 6.24 -4.70
CA LYS A 123 -9.69 5.79 -3.49
C LYS A 123 -10.50 4.55 -3.83
N VAL A 124 -10.36 3.52 -3.01
CA VAL A 124 -11.15 2.29 -3.09
C VAL A 124 -11.96 2.19 -1.80
N ASP A 125 -13.28 2.25 -1.93
CA ASP A 125 -14.18 2.24 -0.77
C ASP A 125 -14.19 0.89 -0.07
N LYS A 126 -13.94 -0.20 -0.83
CA LYS A 126 -13.76 -1.54 -0.27
C LYS A 126 -12.69 -2.31 -1.03
N LEU A 127 -11.51 -2.45 -0.42
CA LEU A 127 -10.48 -3.39 -0.81
C LEU A 127 -10.63 -4.66 0.02
N SER A 128 -10.79 -5.81 -0.64
CA SER A 128 -10.83 -7.13 0.01
C SER A 128 -9.63 -7.94 -0.46
N ILE A 129 -8.81 -8.42 0.48
CA ILE A 129 -7.63 -9.26 0.22
C ILE A 129 -7.81 -10.58 0.95
N ILE A 130 -7.79 -11.70 0.21
CA ILE A 130 -7.76 -13.05 0.78
C ILE A 130 -6.32 -13.55 0.68
N GLU A 131 -5.73 -13.82 1.83
CA GLU A 131 -4.38 -14.33 1.98
C GLU A 131 -4.41 -15.76 2.53
N LYS A 132 -3.51 -16.63 2.02
CA LYS A 132 -3.35 -18.01 2.51
C LYS A 132 -2.01 -18.14 3.23
N TYR A 133 -2.03 -18.73 4.44
CA TYR A 133 -0.87 -19.13 5.22
C TYR A 133 -1.01 -20.61 5.56
N GLY A 134 -0.19 -21.48 4.96
CA GLY A 134 -0.40 -22.91 5.11
C GLY A 134 -1.83 -23.30 4.68
N GLU A 135 -2.61 -23.82 5.60
CA GLU A 135 -4.04 -24.16 5.38
C GLU A 135 -5.00 -23.08 5.92
N CYS A 136 -4.50 -22.00 6.49
CA CYS A 136 -5.31 -20.91 7.02
C CYS A 136 -5.58 -19.86 5.94
N PHE A 137 -6.83 -19.39 5.85
CA PHE A 137 -7.21 -18.26 5.01
C PHE A 137 -7.59 -17.07 5.87
N ILE A 138 -7.07 -15.90 5.51
CA ILE A 138 -7.33 -14.63 6.18
C ILE A 138 -7.97 -13.68 5.17
N LEU A 139 -9.11 -13.12 5.54
CA LEU A 139 -9.76 -12.03 4.82
C LEU A 139 -9.45 -10.71 5.52
N ASN A 140 -8.84 -9.78 4.81
CA ASN A 140 -8.69 -8.39 5.21
C ASN A 140 -9.55 -7.52 4.31
N GLU A 141 -10.44 -6.73 4.89
CA GLU A 141 -11.24 -5.74 4.15
C GLU A 141 -11.03 -4.36 4.75
N GLY A 142 -11.09 -3.34 3.90
CA GLY A 142 -10.91 -1.97 4.34
C GLY A 142 -10.95 -0.96 3.21
N VAL A 143 -10.63 0.28 3.54
CA VAL A 143 -10.51 1.39 2.61
C VAL A 143 -9.06 1.54 2.19
N LEU A 144 -8.83 1.71 0.89
CA LEU A 144 -7.51 2.01 0.35
C LEU A 144 -7.50 3.42 -0.24
N THR A 145 -6.51 4.22 0.16
CA THR A 145 -6.22 5.52 -0.44
C THR A 145 -4.78 5.53 -0.95
N VAL A 146 -4.60 5.82 -2.23
CA VAL A 146 -3.27 5.90 -2.86
C VAL A 146 -3.13 7.24 -3.55
N ILE A 147 -2.05 7.97 -3.25
CA ILE A 147 -1.72 9.22 -3.92
C ILE A 147 -0.48 9.00 -4.78
N PHE A 148 -0.54 9.48 -6.00
CA PHE A 148 0.51 9.40 -6.99
C PHE A 148 1.05 10.80 -7.31
N ASP A 149 2.34 10.89 -7.58
CA ASP A 149 2.98 12.10 -8.12
C ASP A 149 2.70 12.27 -9.63
N LYS A 150 3.23 13.35 -10.20
CA LYS A 150 3.12 13.65 -11.64
C LYS A 150 3.74 12.58 -12.55
N TYR A 151 4.61 11.72 -12.04
CA TYR A 151 5.21 10.60 -12.77
C TYR A 151 4.48 9.28 -12.56
N LEU A 152 3.33 9.32 -11.87
CA LEU A 152 2.51 8.17 -11.48
C LEU A 152 3.25 7.20 -10.54
N LYS A 153 4.21 7.70 -9.74
CA LYS A 153 4.79 6.99 -8.62
C LYS A 153 3.96 7.20 -7.36
N ILE A 154 3.79 6.18 -6.56
CA ILE A 154 3.05 6.23 -5.30
C ILE A 154 3.86 7.05 -4.29
N ILE A 155 3.27 8.14 -3.79
CA ILE A 155 3.83 9.00 -2.74
C ILE A 155 3.09 8.86 -1.40
N ASN A 156 1.88 8.32 -1.42
CA ASN A 156 1.15 7.91 -0.22
C ASN A 156 0.37 6.65 -0.49
N TYR A 157 0.49 5.67 0.38
CA TYR A 157 -0.27 4.43 0.38
C TYR A 157 -0.85 4.24 1.77
N GLU A 158 -2.16 4.28 1.91
CA GLU A 158 -2.85 4.08 3.17
C GLU A 158 -3.92 3.00 3.00
N PHE A 159 -3.77 1.91 3.74
CA PHE A 159 -4.78 0.87 3.84
C PHE A 159 -5.30 0.77 5.27
N GLN A 160 -6.54 1.16 5.46
CA GLN A 160 -7.22 1.08 6.75
C GLN A 160 -8.16 -0.11 6.76
N THR A 161 -7.82 -1.15 7.53
CA THR A 161 -8.69 -2.33 7.66
C THR A 161 -9.91 -1.98 8.51
N SER A 162 -11.08 -2.37 8.03
CA SER A 162 -12.35 -2.33 8.76
C SER A 162 -12.75 -3.70 9.29
N MET A 163 -12.25 -4.76 8.65
CA MET A 163 -12.52 -6.15 9.04
C MET A 163 -11.29 -7.02 8.83
N HIS A 164 -11.01 -7.83 9.82
CA HIS A 164 -10.04 -8.92 9.77
C HIS A 164 -10.73 -10.21 10.21
N LYS A 165 -10.71 -11.26 9.36
CA LYS A 165 -11.42 -12.51 9.64
C LYS A 165 -10.63 -13.72 9.17
N ARG A 166 -10.49 -14.71 10.06
CA ARG A 166 -10.04 -16.06 9.69
C ARG A 166 -11.22 -16.84 9.10
N LEU A 167 -11.04 -17.44 7.93
CA LEU A 167 -12.12 -18.11 7.19
C LEU A 167 -12.21 -19.61 7.48
N ASN A 168 -11.15 -20.24 8.00
CA ASN A 168 -11.12 -21.65 8.37
C ASN A 168 -11.13 -21.79 9.89
N ASN A 169 -12.14 -22.47 10.42
CA ASN A 169 -12.30 -22.74 11.85
C ASN A 169 -11.84 -24.17 12.24
N ASP A 170 -10.92 -24.79 11.48
CA ASP A 170 -10.38 -26.09 11.91
C ASP A 170 -9.51 -25.88 13.15
N GLU A 171 -10.05 -26.26 14.32
CA GLU A 171 -9.40 -26.15 15.63
C GLU A 171 -8.05 -26.92 15.71
N ASN A 172 -7.77 -27.77 14.73
CA ASN A 172 -6.56 -28.59 14.66
C ASN A 172 -5.40 -27.97 13.87
N ASN A 173 -5.62 -26.80 13.25
CA ASN A 173 -4.52 -26.12 12.56
C ASN A 173 -3.71 -25.30 13.56
N ASP A 174 -2.40 -25.52 13.59
CA ASP A 174 -1.42 -24.82 14.44
C ASP A 174 -1.37 -23.32 14.07
N LEU A 175 -2.42 -22.58 14.49
CA LEU A 175 -2.61 -21.14 14.33
C LEU A 175 -1.87 -20.33 15.39
N SER A 176 -1.13 -21.02 16.30
CA SER A 176 -0.30 -20.39 17.34
C SER A 176 0.78 -19.46 16.78
N SER A 177 1.02 -19.53 15.46
CA SER A 177 2.03 -18.71 14.77
C SER A 177 1.54 -17.34 14.29
N LEU A 178 0.23 -17.01 14.39
CA LEU A 178 -0.29 -15.72 13.95
C LEU A 178 -0.86 -14.94 15.14
N ASN A 179 -0.56 -13.63 15.20
CA ASN A 179 -1.16 -12.73 16.18
C ASN A 179 -2.62 -12.38 15.81
N ASP A 180 -3.27 -11.55 16.65
CA ASP A 180 -4.68 -11.13 16.47
C ASP A 180 -4.91 -10.38 15.14
N PHE A 181 -3.88 -9.77 14.57
CA PHE A 181 -3.91 -9.12 13.26
C PHE A 181 -3.56 -10.05 12.10
N GLY A 182 -3.42 -11.37 12.34
CA GLY A 182 -3.08 -12.35 11.31
C GLY A 182 -1.67 -12.24 10.77
N LEU A 183 -0.75 -11.69 11.56
CA LEU A 183 0.65 -11.52 11.19
C LEU A 183 1.53 -12.56 11.90
N THR A 184 2.54 -13.07 11.20
CA THR A 184 3.56 -13.90 11.83
C THR A 184 4.41 -13.08 12.80
N PRO A 185 5.00 -13.69 13.83
CA PRO A 185 5.89 -13.00 14.76
C PRO A 185 7.06 -12.33 14.06
N GLN A 186 7.61 -12.96 13.01
CA GLN A 186 8.73 -12.42 12.25
C GLN A 186 8.30 -11.20 11.46
N PHE A 187 7.17 -11.27 10.74
CA PHE A 187 6.66 -10.12 9.99
C PHE A 187 6.30 -8.96 10.93
N SER A 188 5.66 -9.23 12.09
CA SER A 188 5.36 -8.22 13.10
C SER A 188 6.63 -7.51 13.59
N ARG A 189 7.72 -8.25 13.86
CA ARG A 189 9.02 -7.66 14.24
C ARG A 189 9.59 -6.80 13.13
N THR A 190 9.53 -7.27 11.88
CA THR A 190 10.00 -6.50 10.72
C THR A 190 9.25 -5.17 10.60
N LEU A 191 7.95 -5.17 10.80
CA LEU A 191 7.14 -3.96 10.78
C LEU A 191 7.62 -2.95 11.84
N VAL A 192 7.77 -3.39 13.08
CA VAL A 192 8.26 -2.51 14.18
C VAL A 192 9.66 -1.97 13.91
N ILE A 193 10.58 -2.82 13.46
CA ILE A 193 11.96 -2.38 13.12
C ILE A 193 11.94 -1.37 11.98
N SER A 194 11.12 -1.59 10.97
CA SER A 194 11.01 -0.68 9.81
C SER A 194 10.45 0.67 10.20
N GLU A 195 9.50 0.73 11.14
CA GLU A 195 8.96 1.98 11.67
C GLU A 195 10.05 2.79 12.39
N VAL A 196 10.79 2.15 13.30
CA VAL A 196 11.91 2.79 14.01
C VAL A 196 12.98 3.31 13.05
N LEU A 197 13.34 2.53 12.03
CA LEU A 197 14.34 2.94 11.03
C LEU A 197 13.82 4.14 10.20
N THR A 198 12.53 4.17 9.88
CA THR A 198 11.92 5.29 9.15
C THR A 198 11.99 6.57 9.98
N GLU A 199 11.60 6.53 11.26
CA GLU A 199 11.67 7.67 12.18
C GLU A 199 13.11 8.16 12.38
N MET A 200 14.07 7.26 12.51
CA MET A 200 15.49 7.60 12.61
C MET A 200 15.99 8.30 11.35
N ASN A 201 15.65 7.82 10.15
CA ASN A 201 16.05 8.44 8.90
C ASN A 201 15.44 9.84 8.74
N GLU A 202 14.19 10.05 9.12
CA GLU A 202 13.53 11.35 9.12
C GLU A 202 14.27 12.33 10.04
N THR A 203 14.59 11.89 11.26
CA THR A 203 15.33 12.72 12.23
C THR A 203 16.74 13.09 11.73
N ILE A 204 17.46 12.15 11.12
CA ILE A 204 18.78 12.40 10.55
C ILE A 204 18.69 13.40 9.39
N ASN A 205 17.72 13.28 8.50
CA ASN A 205 17.53 14.18 7.39
C ASN A 205 17.16 15.60 7.84
N GLU A 206 16.28 15.74 8.82
CA GLU A 206 15.97 17.04 9.44
C GLU A 206 17.22 17.69 10.08
N PHE A 207 18.07 16.88 10.69
CA PHE A 207 19.32 17.38 11.26
C PHE A 207 20.27 17.88 10.18
N ILE A 208 20.46 17.11 9.10
CA ILE A 208 21.33 17.51 7.97
C ILE A 208 20.82 18.80 7.32
N GLU A 209 19.50 18.95 7.11
CA GLU A 209 18.88 20.14 6.51
C GLU A 209 19.07 21.40 7.36
N LYS A 210 19.17 21.27 8.69
CA LYS A 210 19.39 22.40 9.60
C LYS A 210 20.83 22.92 9.60
N PHE A 211 21.79 22.13 9.15
CA PHE A 211 23.21 22.46 9.19
C PHE A 211 23.84 22.70 7.80
N ASN A 212 23.06 22.59 6.72
CA ASN A 212 23.39 23.02 5.36
C ASN A 212 22.67 24.31 4.99
#